data_c1f9ac6bd7c1fb216e0b3a3debce0b5a
#
_entry.id   c1f9ac6bd7c1fb216e0b3a3debce0b5a
#
_cell.length_a   1.000
_cell.length_b   1.000
_cell.length_c   1.000
_cell.angle_alpha   90.00
_cell.angle_beta   90.00
_cell.angle_gamma   90.00
#
_symmetry.space_group_name_H-M   'P 1'
#
loop_
_entity.id
_entity.type
_entity.pdbx_description
1 polymer ?
#
loop_
_entity_poly.entity_id
_entity_poly.type
_entity_poly.pdbx_seq_one_letter_code
_entity_poly.pdbx_strand_id
1 'polypeptide(L)'
;LCIKKIDKREILDMTNLYCYDNEIIKWTYGDNLYCLHIQHDDVADNNPRWWDDHDSVMACFHPRYCLGDKVDASTAEEFWNNLVYKYCSDEEILDALFNMKLEDTCVVVDENYSDEKRYAICGIGTLFDEKVSENPMYVGLKYNEIATYVAGEFSICDCQILLDKHIAWLPLWLHDHSGLSMDCDTRFRGSWDDSNVGWIVTAITDGSDNTKNEAERIMRNEVKTYSDYLSGENYGYTLYKEEHGEWKEIDRAFGFIGVDVFENGIAYSAGCGLETALKEDRCRIGDAKKVVTITYNFDEV
;
A
#
# COMPACT_ATOMS: atom_id res chain seq x y z
N LEU A 1 -1.55 9.16 45.99
CA LEU A 1 -1.88 8.67 44.64
C LEU A 1 -3.21 9.28 44.21
N CYS A 2 -3.17 10.38 43.46
CA CYS A 2 -4.35 10.97 42.88
C CYS A 2 -4.63 10.32 41.53
N ILE A 3 -5.52 9.33 41.53
CA ILE A 3 -6.11 8.81 40.31
C ILE A 3 -7.05 9.91 39.79
N LYS A 4 -6.72 10.56 38.67
CA LYS A 4 -7.68 11.43 37.97
C LYS A 4 -8.89 10.54 37.61
N LYS A 5 -10.06 10.86 38.15
CA LYS A 5 -11.32 10.34 37.62
C LYS A 5 -11.44 10.88 36.20
N ILE A 6 -11.34 10.00 35.23
CA ILE A 6 -11.66 10.30 33.85
C ILE A 6 -13.16 10.63 33.84
N ASP A 7 -13.53 11.78 33.27
CA ASP A 7 -14.92 12.22 33.18
C ASP A 7 -15.68 11.23 32.29
N LYS A 8 -16.84 10.78 32.74
CA LYS A 8 -17.71 9.83 32.01
C LYS A 8 -18.06 10.27 30.58
N ARG A 9 -17.79 11.54 30.20
CA ARG A 9 -18.00 12.07 28.86
C ARG A 9 -16.83 11.81 27.90
N GLU A 10 -15.61 11.52 28.42
CA GLU A 10 -14.47 11.07 27.62
C GLU A 10 -14.50 9.56 27.37
N ILE A 11 -15.33 8.82 28.12
CA ILE A 11 -15.47 7.36 28.06
C ILE A 11 -16.41 6.89 26.92
N LEU A 12 -17.17 7.81 26.29
CA LEU A 12 -18.24 7.44 25.32
C LEU A 12 -17.73 7.20 23.88
N ASP A 13 -16.42 7.30 23.63
CA ASP A 13 -15.83 7.07 22.31
C ASP A 13 -14.63 6.09 22.39
N MET A 14 -14.74 5.08 23.26
CA MET A 14 -13.70 4.05 23.43
C MET A 14 -13.68 2.97 22.34
N THR A 15 -14.23 3.23 21.17
CA THR A 15 -14.03 2.37 20.00
C THR A 15 -12.65 2.54 19.37
N ASN A 16 -11.92 3.61 19.72
CA ASN A 16 -10.59 3.91 19.20
C ASN A 16 -9.64 4.15 20.36
N LEU A 17 -8.98 3.10 20.84
CA LEU A 17 -7.87 3.24 21.77
C LEU A 17 -6.59 3.40 20.95
N TYR A 18 -5.97 4.59 21.04
CA TYR A 18 -4.75 4.91 20.32
C TYR A 18 -3.52 4.50 21.10
N CYS A 19 -2.52 3.95 20.42
CA CYS A 19 -1.20 3.75 20.97
C CYS A 19 -0.51 5.09 21.14
N TYR A 20 -0.16 5.44 22.37
CA TYR A 20 0.73 6.54 22.66
C TYR A 20 2.00 6.00 23.30
N ASP A 21 3.12 6.57 22.96
CA ASP A 21 4.39 6.20 23.56
C ASP A 21 4.33 6.24 25.10
N ASN A 22 4.77 5.15 25.73
CA ASN A 22 4.73 4.93 27.17
C ASN A 22 3.32 4.89 27.81
N GLU A 23 2.34 4.42 27.08
CA GLU A 23 1.02 4.18 27.66
C GLU A 23 0.96 2.86 28.43
N ILE A 24 0.24 2.88 29.52
CA ILE A 24 0.03 1.68 30.37
C ILE A 24 -1.45 1.37 30.47
N ILE A 25 -1.80 0.11 30.14
CA ILE A 25 -3.15 -0.44 30.27
C ILE A 25 -3.14 -1.49 31.36
N LYS A 26 -4.04 -1.38 32.35
CA LYS A 26 -4.19 -2.36 33.44
C LYS A 26 -5.61 -2.94 33.43
N TRP A 27 -5.70 -4.29 33.57
CA TRP A 27 -6.98 -4.98 33.66
C TRP A 27 -6.88 -6.23 34.50
N THR A 28 -8.01 -6.78 34.90
CA THR A 28 -8.12 -8.10 35.55
C THR A 28 -8.71 -9.11 34.60
N TYR A 29 -8.13 -10.31 34.57
CA TYR A 29 -8.68 -11.45 33.85
C TYR A 29 -8.58 -12.70 34.72
N GLY A 30 -9.74 -13.30 35.04
CA GLY A 30 -9.85 -14.26 36.12
C GLY A 30 -9.43 -13.65 37.48
N ASP A 31 -8.59 -14.32 38.20
CA ASP A 31 -8.07 -13.85 39.51
C ASP A 31 -6.73 -13.10 39.37
N ASN A 32 -6.29 -12.83 38.17
CA ASN A 32 -4.98 -12.22 37.90
C ASN A 32 -5.11 -10.77 37.46
N LEU A 33 -4.17 -9.93 37.88
CA LEU A 33 -4.00 -8.56 37.42
C LEU A 33 -2.87 -8.52 36.39
N TYR A 34 -3.15 -7.84 35.26
CA TYR A 34 -2.23 -7.66 34.14
C TYR A 34 -1.95 -6.18 33.88
N CYS A 35 -0.78 -5.91 33.30
CA CYS A 35 -0.35 -4.60 32.89
C CYS A 35 0.34 -4.69 31.53
N LEU A 36 -0.15 -3.96 30.54
CA LEU A 36 0.49 -3.80 29.24
C LEU A 36 1.18 -2.43 29.23
N HIS A 37 2.44 -2.41 28.86
CA HIS A 37 3.19 -1.19 28.56
C HIS A 37 3.40 -1.12 27.06
N ILE A 38 2.77 -0.13 26.41
CA ILE A 38 2.96 0.17 24.99
C ILE A 38 4.12 1.14 24.88
N GLN A 39 5.00 0.89 23.92
CA GLN A 39 6.18 1.70 23.68
C GLN A 39 6.42 1.82 22.17
N HIS A 40 7.02 2.93 21.78
CA HIS A 40 7.41 3.15 20.40
C HIS A 40 8.49 2.15 19.99
N ASP A 41 8.41 1.65 18.76
CA ASP A 41 9.39 0.75 18.18
C ASP A 41 10.27 1.54 17.19
N ASP A 42 11.47 1.92 17.66
CA ASP A 42 12.43 2.69 16.87
C ASP A 42 13.20 1.81 15.85
N VAL A 43 12.98 0.49 15.86
CA VAL A 43 13.68 -0.44 14.97
C VAL A 43 12.90 -0.56 13.66
N ALA A 44 13.31 0.21 12.67
CA ALA A 44 12.62 0.35 11.38
C ALA A 44 12.68 -0.89 10.43
N ASP A 45 13.06 -2.07 10.92
CA ASP A 45 13.24 -3.25 10.06
C ASP A 45 11.92 -3.98 9.70
N ASN A 46 10.78 -3.44 10.11
CA ASN A 46 9.48 -4.06 9.89
C ASN A 46 8.67 -3.37 8.78
N ASN A 47 9.28 -3.14 7.62
CA ASN A 47 8.57 -2.56 6.48
C ASN A 47 7.43 -3.49 6.04
N PRO A 48 6.16 -3.04 6.08
CA PRO A 48 5.01 -3.88 5.72
C PRO A 48 5.04 -4.35 4.27
N ARG A 49 5.78 -3.67 3.38
CA ARG A 49 5.94 -4.12 1.99
C ARG A 49 6.88 -5.32 1.82
N TRP A 50 7.51 -5.78 2.88
CA TRP A 50 8.31 -7.02 2.89
C TRP A 50 7.55 -8.23 3.42
N TRP A 51 6.30 -8.05 3.84
CA TRP A 51 5.46 -9.16 4.28
C TRP A 51 4.94 -9.95 3.07
N ASP A 52 4.71 -11.25 3.25
CA ASP A 52 4.33 -12.16 2.16
C ASP A 52 2.81 -12.22 1.89
N ASP A 53 2.00 -11.41 2.58
CA ASP A 53 0.54 -11.53 2.61
C ASP A 53 -0.21 -10.51 1.76
N HIS A 54 0.47 -9.78 0.85
CA HIS A 54 -0.19 -8.84 -0.07
C HIS A 54 -0.07 -9.27 -1.52
N ASP A 55 -1.19 -9.14 -2.25
CA ASP A 55 -1.29 -9.45 -3.68
C ASP A 55 -1.10 -8.21 -4.56
N SER A 56 -0.97 -7.03 -3.98
CA SER A 56 -0.76 -5.78 -4.70
C SER A 56 0.73 -5.49 -4.92
N VAL A 57 1.01 -4.67 -5.93
CA VAL A 57 2.33 -4.10 -6.20
C VAL A 57 2.26 -2.59 -6.03
N MET A 58 3.09 -2.05 -5.14
CA MET A 58 3.21 -0.63 -4.86
C MET A 58 4.45 -0.07 -5.56
N ALA A 59 4.29 0.46 -6.78
CA ALA A 59 5.36 1.00 -7.60
C ALA A 59 5.54 2.50 -7.35
N CYS A 60 6.70 2.90 -6.83
CA CYS A 60 7.02 4.29 -6.53
C CYS A 60 8.25 4.76 -7.31
N PHE A 61 8.16 5.97 -7.90
CA PHE A 61 9.21 6.59 -8.73
C PHE A 61 9.61 7.94 -8.14
N HIS A 62 10.17 7.94 -6.92
CA HIS A 62 10.57 9.16 -6.24
C HIS A 62 12.10 9.34 -6.29
N PRO A 63 12.62 10.56 -6.62
CA PRO A 63 14.06 10.75 -6.85
C PRO A 63 14.92 10.69 -5.57
N ARG A 64 14.33 10.88 -4.38
CA ARG A 64 15.06 10.93 -3.11
C ARG A 64 14.82 9.74 -2.20
N TYR A 65 13.66 9.10 -2.28
CA TYR A 65 13.25 8.05 -1.35
C TYR A 65 13.04 6.73 -2.08
N CYS A 66 13.51 5.63 -1.48
CA CYS A 66 13.17 4.28 -1.92
C CYS A 66 11.87 3.88 -1.22
N LEU A 67 10.75 3.99 -1.92
CA LEU A 67 9.40 3.73 -1.42
C LEU A 67 8.76 2.55 -2.13
N GLY A 68 7.80 1.91 -1.47
CA GLY A 68 7.03 0.81 -2.04
C GLY A 68 7.86 -0.44 -2.30
N ASP A 69 7.45 -1.17 -3.34
CA ASP A 69 8.07 -2.44 -3.71
C ASP A 69 9.20 -2.25 -4.72
N LYS A 70 10.10 -3.22 -4.77
CA LYS A 70 11.10 -3.28 -5.83
C LYS A 70 10.43 -3.78 -7.11
N VAL A 71 10.30 -2.90 -8.10
CA VAL A 71 9.74 -3.22 -9.42
C VAL A 71 10.83 -3.27 -10.48
N ASP A 72 10.62 -4.07 -11.52
CA ASP A 72 11.51 -4.16 -12.69
C ASP A 72 11.10 -3.10 -13.73
N ALA A 73 11.23 -1.84 -13.34
CA ALA A 73 10.97 -0.68 -14.19
C ALA A 73 11.72 0.53 -13.63
N SER A 74 12.32 1.30 -14.50
CA SER A 74 13.07 2.51 -14.14
C SER A 74 12.22 3.77 -14.20
N THR A 75 11.12 3.73 -14.95
CA THR A 75 10.17 4.84 -15.11
C THR A 75 8.72 4.36 -14.96
N ALA A 76 7.81 5.30 -14.75
CA ALA A 76 6.39 5.05 -14.67
C ALA A 76 5.84 4.47 -15.99
N GLU A 77 6.28 4.99 -17.11
CA GLU A 77 5.90 4.52 -18.45
C GLU A 77 6.34 3.06 -18.65
N GLU A 78 7.58 2.73 -18.31
CA GLU A 78 8.10 1.37 -18.39
C GLU A 78 7.29 0.41 -17.51
N PHE A 79 6.93 0.83 -16.30
CA PHE A 79 6.10 0.03 -15.40
C PHE A 79 4.73 -0.28 -16.01
N TRP A 80 4.03 0.73 -16.54
CA TRP A 80 2.72 0.55 -17.14
C TRP A 80 2.77 -0.30 -18.42
N ASN A 81 3.78 -0.13 -19.24
CA ASN A 81 4.02 -0.96 -20.42
C ASN A 81 4.28 -2.42 -20.03
N ASN A 82 5.07 -2.68 -18.99
CA ASN A 82 5.31 -4.03 -18.47
C ASN A 82 4.02 -4.70 -17.99
N LEU A 83 3.09 -3.95 -17.39
CA LEU A 83 1.78 -4.47 -17.01
C LEU A 83 0.92 -4.84 -18.24
N VAL A 84 0.95 -4.03 -19.30
CA VAL A 84 0.26 -4.35 -20.56
C VAL A 84 0.79 -5.67 -21.13
N TYR A 85 2.09 -5.86 -21.22
CA TYR A 85 2.68 -7.12 -21.67
C TYR A 85 2.34 -8.31 -20.79
N LYS A 86 2.19 -8.09 -19.49
CA LYS A 86 1.90 -9.16 -18.53
C LYS A 86 0.45 -9.63 -18.58
N TYR A 87 -0.50 -8.71 -18.79
CA TYR A 87 -1.92 -8.99 -18.58
C TYR A 87 -2.76 -8.95 -19.86
N CYS A 88 -2.37 -8.21 -20.88
CA CYS A 88 -3.11 -8.14 -22.15
C CYS A 88 -2.60 -9.18 -23.15
N SER A 89 -3.51 -9.74 -23.92
CA SER A 89 -3.16 -10.57 -25.07
C SER A 89 -2.66 -9.72 -26.23
N ASP A 90 -1.91 -10.34 -27.15
CA ASP A 90 -1.47 -9.66 -28.39
C ASP A 90 -2.67 -9.12 -29.20
N GLU A 91 -3.82 -9.82 -29.14
CA GLU A 91 -5.04 -9.41 -29.84
C GLU A 91 -5.64 -8.14 -29.24
N GLU A 92 -5.70 -8.04 -27.92
CA GLU A 92 -6.17 -6.83 -27.22
C GLU A 92 -5.28 -5.62 -27.51
N ILE A 93 -3.97 -5.83 -27.52
CA ILE A 93 -2.99 -4.78 -27.82
C ILE A 93 -3.19 -4.29 -29.26
N LEU A 94 -3.33 -5.17 -30.25
CA LEU A 94 -3.56 -4.80 -31.64
C LEU A 94 -4.90 -4.12 -31.87
N ASP A 95 -5.97 -4.63 -31.28
CA ASP A 95 -7.29 -4.00 -31.37
C ASP A 95 -7.26 -2.58 -30.82
N ALA A 96 -6.53 -2.36 -29.74
CA ALA A 96 -6.32 -1.04 -29.19
C ALA A 96 -5.55 -0.14 -30.17
N LEU A 97 -4.49 -0.63 -30.77
CA LEU A 97 -3.70 0.11 -31.75
C LEU A 97 -4.50 0.51 -32.98
N PHE A 98 -5.40 -0.37 -33.47
CA PHE A 98 -6.29 -0.03 -34.58
C PHE A 98 -7.34 1.00 -34.20
N ASN A 99 -7.74 1.07 -32.93
CA ASN A 99 -8.81 1.93 -32.43
C ASN A 99 -8.26 3.26 -31.82
N MET A 100 -7.03 3.24 -31.31
CA MET A 100 -6.36 4.43 -30.79
C MET A 100 -5.67 5.19 -31.94
N LYS A 101 -5.92 6.48 -32.04
CA LYS A 101 -5.07 7.37 -32.82
C LYS A 101 -3.84 7.69 -31.98
N LEU A 102 -2.78 6.91 -32.13
CA LEU A 102 -1.48 7.28 -31.62
C LEU A 102 -1.07 8.62 -32.27
N GLU A 103 -0.48 9.54 -31.50
CA GLU A 103 -0.20 10.90 -31.99
C GLU A 103 0.64 10.90 -33.26
N ASP A 104 1.57 9.96 -33.44
CA ASP A 104 2.54 9.91 -34.50
C ASP A 104 2.60 8.62 -35.33
N THR A 105 1.89 7.56 -34.94
CA THR A 105 1.96 6.26 -35.63
C THR A 105 0.61 5.56 -35.76
N CYS A 106 0.49 4.72 -36.77
CA CYS A 106 -0.62 3.81 -36.97
C CYS A 106 -0.14 2.45 -37.42
N VAL A 107 -0.93 1.42 -37.15
CA VAL A 107 -0.70 0.06 -37.65
C VAL A 107 -1.68 -0.23 -38.75
N VAL A 108 -1.19 -0.73 -39.89
CA VAL A 108 -2.00 -1.13 -41.02
C VAL A 108 -1.67 -2.55 -41.43
N VAL A 109 -2.62 -3.23 -42.12
CA VAL A 109 -2.35 -4.54 -42.72
C VAL A 109 -1.44 -4.31 -43.95
N ASP A 110 -0.32 -5.06 -43.99
CA ASP A 110 0.59 -5.03 -45.12
C ASP A 110 0.07 -5.96 -46.23
N GLU A 111 -0.55 -5.39 -47.27
CA GLU A 111 -1.17 -6.13 -48.37
C GLU A 111 -0.14 -6.76 -49.32
N ASN A 112 1.16 -6.52 -49.15
CA ASN A 112 2.21 -7.14 -49.97
C ASN A 112 2.41 -8.64 -49.65
N TYR A 113 1.81 -9.12 -48.59
CA TYR A 113 1.89 -10.53 -48.15
C TYR A 113 0.51 -11.20 -48.36
N SER A 114 0.41 -12.08 -49.35
CA SER A 114 -0.84 -12.73 -49.71
C SER A 114 -1.15 -14.01 -48.91
N ASP A 115 -0.12 -14.63 -48.34
CA ASP A 115 -0.21 -15.95 -47.74
C ASP A 115 -0.34 -15.96 -46.22
N GLU A 116 0.00 -14.84 -45.60
CA GLU A 116 -0.05 -14.67 -44.13
C GLU A 116 -0.32 -13.17 -43.83
N LYS A 117 -1.25 -12.90 -42.90
CA LYS A 117 -1.46 -11.52 -42.48
C LYS A 117 -0.17 -10.94 -41.88
N ARG A 118 0.30 -9.90 -42.50
CA ARG A 118 1.43 -9.10 -42.03
C ARG A 118 0.97 -7.67 -41.81
N TYR A 119 1.75 -6.96 -41.06
CA TYR A 119 1.41 -5.60 -40.62
C TYR A 119 2.57 -4.66 -40.88
N ALA A 120 2.25 -3.39 -41.05
CA ALA A 120 3.21 -2.31 -41.14
C ALA A 120 2.90 -1.22 -40.13
N ILE A 121 3.94 -0.61 -39.59
CA ILE A 121 3.84 0.58 -38.72
C ILE A 121 4.20 1.80 -39.58
N CYS A 122 3.29 2.76 -39.66
CA CYS A 122 3.41 3.94 -40.47
C CYS A 122 3.27 5.19 -39.60
N GLY A 123 3.98 6.28 -39.93
CA GLY A 123 3.77 7.59 -39.33
C GLY A 123 2.42 8.20 -39.74
N ILE A 124 1.73 8.90 -38.85
CA ILE A 124 0.40 9.49 -39.08
C ILE A 124 0.41 10.45 -40.28
N GLY A 125 1.50 11.18 -40.51
CA GLY A 125 1.65 12.08 -41.68
C GLY A 125 1.55 11.39 -43.04
N THR A 126 1.70 10.05 -43.08
CA THR A 126 1.63 9.24 -44.30
C THR A 126 0.22 8.71 -44.60
N LEU A 127 -0.70 8.76 -43.63
CA LEU A 127 -2.09 8.26 -43.79
C LEU A 127 -2.99 9.15 -44.64
N PHE A 128 -2.68 10.41 -44.82
CA PHE A 128 -3.50 11.36 -45.55
C PHE A 128 -3.07 11.48 -47.02
N ASP A 129 -1.95 10.89 -47.40
CA ASP A 129 -1.52 10.74 -48.79
C ASP A 129 -1.91 9.32 -49.25
N GLU A 130 -2.46 9.20 -50.46
CA GLU A 130 -2.80 7.91 -51.09
C GLU A 130 -1.61 6.95 -51.23
N LYS A 131 -0.46 7.28 -50.66
CA LYS A 131 0.82 6.59 -50.70
C LYS A 131 1.28 6.04 -49.35
N VAL A 132 0.33 5.53 -48.55
CA VAL A 132 0.66 4.88 -47.25
C VAL A 132 1.73 3.78 -47.38
N SER A 133 1.94 3.27 -48.61
CA SER A 133 2.93 2.22 -48.89
C SER A 133 4.35 2.73 -49.17
N GLU A 134 4.61 4.01 -49.31
CA GLU A 134 5.90 4.47 -49.83
C GLU A 134 7.01 4.62 -48.75
N ASN A 135 6.69 4.79 -47.46
CA ASN A 135 7.70 4.77 -46.37
C ASN A 135 7.14 4.29 -45.05
N PRO A 136 6.75 3.03 -44.90
CA PRO A 136 6.45 2.50 -43.58
C PRO A 136 7.73 2.47 -42.75
N MET A 137 7.62 2.81 -41.46
CA MET A 137 8.75 2.71 -40.54
C MET A 137 9.20 1.26 -40.36
N TYR A 138 8.22 0.33 -40.38
CA TYR A 138 8.46 -1.14 -40.34
C TYR A 138 7.44 -1.83 -41.23
N VAL A 139 7.85 -2.90 -41.92
CA VAL A 139 7.02 -3.68 -42.83
C VAL A 139 7.17 -5.18 -42.57
N GLY A 140 6.16 -5.93 -42.93
CA GLY A 140 6.19 -7.40 -42.90
C GLY A 140 6.25 -8.00 -41.49
N LEU A 141 5.82 -7.23 -40.48
CA LEU A 141 5.82 -7.67 -39.09
C LEU A 141 4.76 -8.76 -38.84
N LYS A 142 5.13 -9.77 -38.10
CA LYS A 142 4.16 -10.72 -37.54
C LYS A 142 3.38 -10.06 -36.42
N TYR A 143 2.23 -10.66 -36.10
CA TYR A 143 1.35 -10.20 -35.06
C TYR A 143 2.04 -9.97 -33.72
N ASN A 144 2.79 -10.95 -33.23
CA ASN A 144 3.54 -10.88 -31.98
C ASN A 144 4.72 -9.88 -32.01
N GLU A 145 5.24 -9.56 -33.18
CA GLU A 145 6.31 -8.59 -33.33
C GLU A 145 5.79 -7.16 -33.19
N ILE A 146 4.56 -6.89 -33.67
CA ILE A 146 3.91 -5.58 -33.54
C ILE A 146 3.63 -5.27 -32.08
N ALA A 147 3.02 -6.19 -31.35
CA ALA A 147 2.76 -6.00 -29.92
C ALA A 147 4.01 -5.56 -29.18
N THR A 148 5.17 -6.17 -29.50
CA THR A 148 6.45 -5.82 -28.90
C THR A 148 6.93 -4.41 -29.26
N TYR A 149 6.73 -3.99 -30.52
CA TYR A 149 7.20 -2.66 -30.97
C TYR A 149 6.31 -1.51 -30.49
N VAL A 150 5.03 -1.74 -30.32
CA VAL A 150 4.04 -0.66 -30.17
C VAL A 150 3.55 -0.52 -28.72
N ALA A 151 3.68 -1.53 -27.87
CA ALA A 151 3.30 -1.35 -26.47
C ALA A 151 4.17 -0.29 -25.77
N GLY A 152 5.42 -0.08 -26.21
CA GLY A 152 6.27 1.03 -25.75
C GLY A 152 5.83 2.43 -26.17
N GLU A 153 4.86 2.54 -27.09
CA GLU A 153 4.31 3.80 -27.57
C GLU A 153 3.02 4.23 -26.86
N PHE A 154 2.48 3.38 -25.98
CA PHE A 154 1.30 3.75 -25.18
C PHE A 154 1.64 4.75 -24.09
N SER A 155 0.84 5.80 -24.01
CA SER A 155 0.86 6.67 -22.84
C SER A 155 0.36 5.90 -21.60
N ILE A 156 0.68 6.38 -20.39
CA ILE A 156 0.15 5.79 -19.14
C ILE A 156 -1.38 5.70 -19.19
N CYS A 157 -2.06 6.71 -19.74
CA CYS A 157 -3.52 6.72 -19.87
C CYS A 157 -4.02 5.61 -20.80
N ASP A 158 -3.35 5.36 -21.92
CA ASP A 158 -3.70 4.28 -22.84
C ASP A 158 -3.51 2.91 -22.16
N CYS A 159 -2.41 2.72 -21.45
CA CYS A 159 -2.17 1.51 -20.64
C CYS A 159 -3.28 1.28 -19.61
N GLN A 160 -3.70 2.32 -18.90
CA GLN A 160 -4.78 2.24 -17.91
C GLN A 160 -6.12 1.82 -18.53
N ILE A 161 -6.45 2.34 -19.72
CA ILE A 161 -7.65 1.96 -20.47
C ILE A 161 -7.58 0.49 -20.91
N LEU A 162 -6.45 0.05 -21.46
CA LEU A 162 -6.23 -1.32 -21.89
C LEU A 162 -6.35 -2.31 -20.73
N LEU A 163 -5.78 -1.95 -19.60
CA LEU A 163 -5.70 -2.79 -18.41
C LEU A 163 -6.97 -2.78 -17.55
N ASP A 164 -7.98 -1.98 -17.90
CA ASP A 164 -9.18 -1.77 -17.06
C ASP A 164 -9.94 -3.06 -16.70
N LYS A 165 -9.83 -4.11 -17.54
CA LYS A 165 -10.46 -5.41 -17.29
C LYS A 165 -9.57 -6.39 -16.54
N HIS A 166 -8.29 -6.11 -16.42
CA HIS A 166 -7.27 -7.03 -15.93
C HIS A 166 -6.74 -6.67 -14.56
N ILE A 167 -6.71 -5.37 -14.23
CA ILE A 167 -6.19 -4.88 -12.96
C ILE A 167 -7.09 -3.78 -12.35
N ALA A 168 -7.02 -3.66 -11.04
CA ALA A 168 -7.41 -2.46 -10.32
C ALA A 168 -6.16 -1.68 -9.92
N TRP A 169 -6.25 -0.37 -9.86
CA TRP A 169 -5.13 0.50 -9.50
C TRP A 169 -5.59 1.78 -8.82
N LEU A 170 -4.72 2.32 -7.96
CA LEU A 170 -4.90 3.62 -7.31
C LEU A 170 -3.62 4.43 -7.41
N PRO A 171 -3.71 5.78 -7.56
CA PRO A 171 -2.55 6.65 -7.53
C PRO A 171 -1.99 6.73 -6.12
N LEU A 172 -0.68 6.93 -5.99
CA LEU A 172 0.00 7.14 -4.73
C LEU A 172 0.48 8.59 -4.63
N TRP A 173 0.05 9.26 -3.57
CA TRP A 173 0.45 10.62 -3.24
C TRP A 173 1.31 10.60 -1.99
N LEU A 174 2.50 11.18 -2.08
CA LEU A 174 3.40 11.37 -0.95
C LEU A 174 3.28 12.80 -0.43
N HIS A 175 3.11 12.93 0.87
CA HIS A 175 3.26 14.18 1.61
C HIS A 175 4.60 14.17 2.34
N ASP A 176 5.46 15.17 2.03
CA ASP A 176 6.84 15.28 2.54
C ASP A 176 6.98 16.58 3.34
N HIS A 177 6.31 16.63 4.51
CA HIS A 177 6.39 17.76 5.43
C HIS A 177 6.46 17.27 6.89
N SER A 178 7.59 17.52 7.56
CA SER A 178 7.82 17.08 8.96
C SER A 178 7.75 15.58 9.23
N GLY A 179 7.84 14.77 8.17
CA GLY A 179 7.70 13.31 8.11
C GLY A 179 7.13 12.90 6.76
N LEU A 180 7.13 11.61 6.49
CA LEU A 180 6.56 11.07 5.26
C LEU A 180 5.20 10.44 5.58
N SER A 181 4.20 10.71 4.75
CA SER A 181 2.94 9.99 4.74
C SER A 181 2.45 9.77 3.33
N MET A 182 1.65 8.73 3.10
CA MET A 182 1.18 8.32 1.78
C MET A 182 -0.33 8.11 1.78
N ASP A 183 -1.01 8.48 0.69
CA ASP A 183 -2.44 8.28 0.53
C ASP A 183 -2.77 8.01 -0.96
N CYS A 184 -3.91 7.36 -1.20
CA CYS A 184 -4.49 7.17 -2.54
C CYS A 184 -5.45 8.29 -2.94
N ASP A 185 -5.88 9.13 -1.99
CA ASP A 185 -6.86 10.17 -2.24
C ASP A 185 -6.21 11.46 -2.72
N THR A 186 -7.00 12.19 -3.52
CA THR A 186 -6.61 13.51 -4.03
C THR A 186 -6.61 14.61 -2.95
N ARG A 187 -6.82 14.28 -1.68
CA ARG A 187 -6.79 15.22 -0.55
C ARG A 187 -5.54 16.07 -0.50
N PHE A 188 -4.43 15.43 -0.84
CA PHE A 188 -3.13 16.07 -0.88
C PHE A 188 -2.90 16.88 -2.16
N ARG A 189 -3.87 16.91 -3.10
CA ARG A 189 -3.74 17.64 -4.35
C ARG A 189 -3.78 19.14 -4.09
N GLY A 190 -2.61 19.80 -4.16
CA GLY A 190 -2.53 21.26 -4.14
C GLY A 190 -1.68 21.88 -3.04
N SER A 191 -1.10 21.08 -2.15
CA SER A 191 0.02 21.51 -1.31
C SER A 191 1.32 21.38 -2.10
N TRP A 192 2.31 22.26 -1.88
CA TRP A 192 3.63 22.17 -2.48
C TRP A 192 4.51 21.03 -1.91
N ASP A 193 4.03 20.41 -0.80
CA ASP A 193 4.66 19.29 -0.16
C ASP A 193 4.09 17.94 -0.66
N ASP A 194 3.12 17.99 -1.59
CA ASP A 194 2.44 16.82 -2.14
C ASP A 194 2.92 16.49 -3.54
N SER A 195 3.26 15.25 -3.79
CA SER A 195 3.64 14.76 -5.10
C SER A 195 3.00 13.40 -5.42
N ASN A 196 2.54 13.21 -6.66
CA ASN A 196 2.26 11.87 -7.14
C ASN A 196 3.59 11.14 -7.30
N VAL A 197 3.73 9.99 -6.64
CA VAL A 197 4.97 9.22 -6.63
C VAL A 197 4.85 7.88 -7.33
N GLY A 198 3.65 7.47 -7.74
CA GLY A 198 3.45 6.19 -8.39
C GLY A 198 2.03 5.66 -8.28
N TRP A 199 1.91 4.34 -8.27
CA TRP A 199 0.63 3.62 -8.21
C TRP A 199 0.75 2.33 -7.41
N ILE A 200 -0.38 1.94 -6.80
CA ILE A 200 -0.56 0.58 -6.29
C ILE A 200 -1.52 -0.14 -7.23
N VAL A 201 -1.18 -1.36 -7.62
CA VAL A 201 -1.93 -2.15 -8.59
C VAL A 201 -2.11 -3.58 -8.10
N THR A 202 -3.24 -4.20 -8.45
CA THR A 202 -3.47 -5.63 -8.22
C THR A 202 -4.24 -6.25 -9.39
N ALA A 203 -3.98 -7.53 -9.67
CA ALA A 203 -4.74 -8.27 -10.66
C ALA A 203 -6.17 -8.52 -10.17
N ILE A 204 -7.15 -8.46 -11.08
CA ILE A 204 -8.54 -8.78 -10.79
C ILE A 204 -9.00 -9.98 -11.62
N THR A 205 -9.92 -10.78 -11.07
CA THR A 205 -10.41 -11.98 -11.74
C THR A 205 -11.41 -11.67 -12.85
N ASP A 206 -12.12 -10.57 -12.70
CA ASP A 206 -13.04 -10.01 -13.69
C ASP A 206 -13.08 -8.48 -13.55
N GLY A 207 -13.52 -7.80 -14.61
CA GLY A 207 -13.62 -6.33 -14.64
C GLY A 207 -14.90 -5.77 -14.00
N SER A 208 -15.61 -6.55 -13.19
CA SER A 208 -16.85 -6.08 -12.55
C SER A 208 -16.58 -5.01 -11.48
N ASP A 209 -17.53 -4.09 -11.31
CA ASP A 209 -17.41 -3.03 -10.30
C ASP A 209 -17.24 -3.58 -8.87
N ASN A 210 -17.85 -4.73 -8.57
CA ASN A 210 -17.71 -5.35 -7.25
C ASN A 210 -16.28 -5.83 -6.99
N THR A 211 -15.64 -6.47 -7.97
CA THR A 211 -14.26 -6.95 -7.87
C THR A 211 -13.29 -5.78 -7.76
N LYS A 212 -13.49 -4.73 -8.57
CA LYS A 212 -12.68 -3.50 -8.51
C LYS A 212 -12.79 -2.80 -7.15
N ASN A 213 -14.01 -2.59 -6.66
CA ASN A 213 -14.25 -1.93 -5.38
C ASN A 213 -13.60 -2.68 -4.20
N GLU A 214 -13.65 -4.01 -4.21
CA GLU A 214 -13.00 -4.81 -3.17
C GLU A 214 -11.47 -4.72 -3.27
N ALA A 215 -10.91 -4.80 -4.48
CA ALA A 215 -9.49 -4.61 -4.73
C ALA A 215 -9.00 -3.22 -4.27
N GLU A 216 -9.76 -2.17 -4.59
CA GLU A 216 -9.45 -0.81 -4.13
C GLU A 216 -9.49 -0.68 -2.60
N ARG A 217 -10.46 -1.32 -1.95
CA ARG A 217 -10.57 -1.33 -0.48
C ARG A 217 -9.33 -1.97 0.16
N ILE A 218 -8.88 -3.10 -0.38
CA ILE A 218 -7.68 -3.79 0.08
C ILE A 218 -6.44 -2.91 -0.13
N MET A 219 -6.24 -2.38 -1.32
CA MET A 219 -5.10 -1.51 -1.65
C MET A 219 -5.05 -0.26 -0.75
N ARG A 220 -6.20 0.35 -0.44
CA ARG A 220 -6.26 1.50 0.48
C ARG A 220 -5.81 1.14 1.90
N ASN A 221 -6.18 -0.04 2.38
CA ASN A 221 -5.72 -0.52 3.69
C ASN A 221 -4.21 -0.77 3.69
N GLU A 222 -3.66 -1.37 2.63
CA GLU A 222 -2.21 -1.57 2.50
C GLU A 222 -1.45 -0.22 2.46
N VAL A 223 -1.97 0.77 1.70
CA VAL A 223 -1.38 2.11 1.66
C VAL A 223 -1.48 2.81 3.02
N LYS A 224 -2.60 2.65 3.74
CA LYS A 224 -2.74 3.18 5.11
C LYS A 224 -1.67 2.59 6.04
N THR A 225 -1.52 1.27 6.05
CA THR A 225 -0.51 0.59 6.89
C THR A 225 0.90 1.05 6.52
N TYR A 226 1.19 1.19 5.22
CA TYR A 226 2.49 1.68 4.77
C TYR A 226 2.70 3.16 5.14
N SER A 227 1.68 3.99 5.08
CA SER A 227 1.71 5.38 5.52
C SER A 227 1.97 5.51 7.02
N ASP A 228 1.31 4.68 7.84
CA ASP A 228 1.54 4.64 9.29
C ASP A 228 3.00 4.24 9.59
N TYR A 229 3.53 3.26 8.85
CA TYR A 229 4.96 2.88 8.93
C TYR A 229 5.89 4.05 8.56
N LEU A 230 5.64 4.75 7.45
CA LEU A 230 6.44 5.91 7.00
C LEU A 230 6.39 7.07 7.99
N SER A 231 5.26 7.27 8.65
CA SER A 231 5.07 8.29 9.69
C SER A 231 5.72 7.92 11.02
N GLY A 232 6.25 6.69 11.13
CA GLY A 232 6.87 6.20 12.35
C GLY A 232 5.88 5.69 13.39
N GLU A 233 4.62 5.45 13.04
CA GLU A 233 3.61 4.87 13.94
C GLU A 233 3.85 3.37 14.14
N ASN A 234 5.03 3.05 14.70
CA ASN A 234 5.48 1.70 14.95
C ASN A 234 5.54 1.45 16.46
N TYR A 235 4.91 0.37 16.92
CA TYR A 235 4.77 0.10 18.34
C TYR A 235 5.15 -1.32 18.71
N GLY A 236 5.47 -1.49 19.98
CA GLY A 236 5.60 -2.76 20.64
C GLY A 236 4.95 -2.72 22.01
N TYR A 237 4.85 -3.87 22.63
CA TYR A 237 4.38 -3.95 24.01
C TYR A 237 5.25 -4.85 24.84
N THR A 238 5.20 -4.62 26.17
CA THR A 238 5.65 -5.56 27.20
C THR A 238 4.47 -5.84 28.12
N LEU A 239 4.13 -7.13 28.28
CA LEU A 239 3.04 -7.60 29.12
C LEU A 239 3.57 -8.10 30.46
N TYR A 240 2.99 -7.60 31.53
CA TYR A 240 3.30 -7.99 32.89
C TYR A 240 2.10 -8.62 33.58
N LYS A 241 2.38 -9.54 34.47
CA LYS A 241 1.41 -10.12 35.42
C LYS A 241 1.83 -9.78 36.85
N GLU A 242 0.88 -9.44 37.71
CA GLU A 242 1.15 -9.27 39.13
C GLU A 242 1.23 -10.62 39.82
N GLU A 243 2.35 -10.87 40.52
CA GLU A 243 2.58 -12.07 41.33
C GLU A 243 3.17 -11.66 42.70
N HIS A 244 2.42 -11.88 43.78
CA HIS A 244 2.83 -11.60 45.16
C HIS A 244 3.17 -10.13 45.44
N GLY A 245 2.52 -9.19 44.74
CA GLY A 245 2.76 -7.74 44.88
C GLY A 245 3.85 -7.19 43.96
N GLU A 246 4.45 -8.02 43.13
CA GLU A 246 5.49 -7.65 42.16
C GLU A 246 4.99 -7.87 40.70
N TRP A 247 5.42 -6.99 39.81
CA TRP A 247 5.14 -7.12 38.37
C TRP A 247 6.20 -7.99 37.71
N LYS A 248 5.77 -9.09 37.09
CA LYS A 248 6.64 -9.98 36.34
C LYS A 248 6.33 -9.93 34.88
N GLU A 249 7.34 -9.68 34.06
CA GLU A 249 7.22 -9.75 32.59
C GLU A 249 6.88 -11.19 32.19
N ILE A 250 5.83 -11.34 31.35
CA ILE A 250 5.37 -12.64 30.87
C ILE A 250 5.37 -12.72 29.33
N ASP A 251 5.33 -11.57 28.65
CA ASP A 251 5.37 -11.53 27.19
C ASP A 251 5.87 -10.17 26.68
N ARG A 252 6.42 -10.17 25.47
CA ARG A 252 6.88 -8.96 24.76
C ARG A 252 6.80 -9.18 23.26
N ALA A 253 6.26 -8.21 22.52
CA ALA A 253 6.25 -8.23 21.08
C ALA A 253 6.38 -6.82 20.48
N PHE A 254 6.96 -6.73 19.28
CA PHE A 254 7.22 -5.51 18.54
C PHE A 254 6.75 -5.65 17.10
N GLY A 255 6.75 -4.54 16.35
CA GLY A 255 6.42 -4.53 14.93
C GLY A 255 4.93 -4.35 14.64
N PHE A 256 4.19 -3.73 15.54
CA PHE A 256 2.79 -3.37 15.32
C PHE A 256 2.71 -1.99 14.67
N ILE A 257 2.06 -1.88 13.51
CA ILE A 257 1.98 -0.66 12.73
C ILE A 257 0.61 -0.03 12.86
N GLY A 258 0.57 1.27 13.13
CA GLY A 258 -0.64 2.07 13.31
C GLY A 258 -1.01 2.28 14.77
N VAL A 259 -1.75 3.35 15.03
CA VAL A 259 -2.05 3.85 16.39
C VAL A 259 -3.20 3.11 17.08
N ASP A 260 -4.10 2.45 16.35
CA ASP A 260 -5.25 1.78 16.95
C ASP A 260 -4.89 0.38 17.42
N VAL A 261 -4.99 0.11 18.72
CA VAL A 261 -4.59 -1.18 19.34
C VAL A 261 -5.42 -2.37 18.87
N PHE A 262 -6.60 -2.15 18.32
CA PHE A 262 -7.42 -3.21 17.73
C PHE A 262 -7.02 -3.48 16.29
N GLU A 263 -6.84 -2.43 15.50
CA GLU A 263 -6.47 -2.54 14.08
C GLU A 263 -5.04 -3.03 13.91
N ASN A 264 -4.09 -2.57 14.74
CA ASN A 264 -2.70 -3.00 14.67
C ASN A 264 -2.44 -4.39 15.27
N GLY A 265 -3.40 -4.96 15.99
CA GLY A 265 -3.34 -6.32 16.51
C GLY A 265 -2.74 -6.46 17.92
N ILE A 266 -2.28 -5.40 18.57
CA ILE A 266 -1.76 -5.45 19.96
C ILE A 266 -2.79 -6.05 20.92
N ALA A 267 -4.06 -5.64 20.83
CA ALA A 267 -5.11 -6.14 21.71
C ALA A 267 -5.30 -7.65 21.60
N TYR A 268 -5.16 -8.21 20.42
CA TYR A 268 -5.24 -9.65 20.17
C TYR A 268 -3.96 -10.37 20.61
N SER A 269 -2.79 -9.84 20.23
CA SER A 269 -1.48 -10.46 20.48
C SER A 269 -1.17 -10.57 21.97
N ALA A 270 -1.45 -9.53 22.76
CA ALA A 270 -1.23 -9.55 24.21
C ALA A 270 -2.08 -10.59 24.95
N GLY A 271 -3.20 -11.03 24.38
CA GLY A 271 -4.04 -12.09 24.96
C GLY A 271 -4.58 -11.74 26.35
N CYS A 272 -4.62 -12.71 27.24
CA CYS A 272 -5.05 -12.55 28.66
C CYS A 272 -6.37 -11.76 28.83
N GLY A 273 -7.28 -11.85 27.85
CA GLY A 273 -8.57 -11.19 27.88
C GLY A 273 -8.53 -9.67 27.68
N LEU A 274 -7.42 -9.10 27.20
CA LEU A 274 -7.26 -7.66 26.98
C LEU A 274 -8.31 -7.11 26.02
N GLU A 275 -8.50 -7.75 24.86
CA GLU A 275 -9.50 -7.32 23.87
C GLU A 275 -10.90 -7.21 24.45
N THR A 276 -11.30 -8.22 25.24
CA THR A 276 -12.59 -8.22 25.94
C THR A 276 -12.65 -7.13 27.00
N ALA A 277 -11.57 -6.96 27.77
CA ALA A 277 -11.52 -5.94 28.82
C ALA A 277 -11.57 -4.53 28.27
N LEU A 278 -10.97 -4.27 27.11
CA LEU A 278 -11.06 -2.99 26.38
C LEU A 278 -12.49 -2.76 25.87
N LYS A 279 -13.11 -3.72 25.18
CA LYS A 279 -14.48 -3.62 24.67
C LYS A 279 -15.55 -3.44 25.78
N GLU A 280 -15.30 -3.96 26.98
CA GLU A 280 -16.24 -3.87 28.11
C GLU A 280 -15.89 -2.75 29.10
N ASP A 281 -14.96 -1.86 28.76
CA ASP A 281 -14.51 -0.74 29.61
C ASP A 281 -14.04 -1.19 31.01
N ARG A 282 -13.34 -2.32 31.07
CA ARG A 282 -12.80 -2.90 32.32
C ARG A 282 -11.31 -2.60 32.51
N CYS A 283 -10.73 -1.77 31.65
CA CYS A 283 -9.35 -1.37 31.72
C CYS A 283 -9.15 -0.03 32.43
N ARG A 284 -7.98 0.16 33.03
CA ARG A 284 -7.50 1.46 33.50
C ARG A 284 -6.29 1.85 32.65
N ILE A 285 -6.39 3.01 32.03
CA ILE A 285 -5.35 3.57 31.17
C ILE A 285 -4.61 4.65 31.95
N GLY A 286 -3.30 4.71 31.84
CA GLY A 286 -2.49 5.69 32.52
C GLY A 286 -1.11 5.89 31.89
N ASP A 287 -0.52 7.03 32.15
CA ASP A 287 0.83 7.40 31.70
C ASP A 287 1.89 6.63 32.54
N ALA A 288 2.81 5.95 31.86
CA ALA A 288 3.92 5.19 32.47
C ALA A 288 4.75 6.02 33.45
N LYS A 289 4.95 7.29 33.16
CA LYS A 289 5.71 8.21 34.04
C LYS A 289 5.09 8.43 35.41
N LYS A 290 3.81 8.10 35.58
CA LYS A 290 3.07 8.30 36.84
C LYS A 290 2.83 7.00 37.61
N VAL A 291 3.05 5.84 37.02
CA VAL A 291 2.58 4.56 37.59
C VAL A 291 3.71 3.66 38.04
N VAL A 292 4.93 3.84 37.58
CA VAL A 292 5.99 2.89 37.87
C VAL A 292 7.28 3.56 38.30
N THR A 293 7.54 3.52 39.61
CA THR A 293 8.88 3.24 40.08
C THR A 293 9.03 1.72 40.06
N ILE A 294 9.23 1.12 38.89
CA ILE A 294 9.80 -0.24 38.83
C ILE A 294 11.27 -0.03 39.09
N THR A 295 11.69 -0.28 40.30
CA THR A 295 13.09 -0.38 40.65
C THR A 295 13.60 -1.65 40.01
N TYR A 296 14.21 -1.55 38.83
CA TYR A 296 15.09 -2.61 38.35
C TYR A 296 16.34 -2.54 39.23
N ASN A 297 16.41 -3.37 40.22
CA ASN A 297 17.69 -3.68 40.83
C ASN A 297 18.48 -4.53 39.84
N PHE A 298 19.27 -3.85 39.00
CA PHE A 298 20.41 -4.46 38.35
C PHE A 298 21.54 -4.51 39.36
N ASP A 299 21.43 -5.35 40.33
CA ASP A 299 22.56 -5.76 41.15
C ASP A 299 22.84 -7.23 40.89
N GLU A 300 24.02 -7.42 40.30
CA GLU A 300 24.89 -8.58 40.39
C GLU A 300 24.52 -9.84 39.58
N VAL A 301 25.11 -10.00 38.38
CA VAL A 301 26.22 -10.99 38.22
C VAL A 301 27.22 -10.47 37.19
#